data_1c8efa5255ae8498e5696359ee0a8f1b
#
_entry.id   1c8efa5255ae8498e5696359ee0a8f1b
#
_cell.length_a   1.000
_cell.length_b   1.000
_cell.length_c   1.000
_cell.angle_alpha   90.00
_cell.angle_beta   90.00
_cell.angle_gamma   90.00
#
_symmetry.space_group_name_H-M   'P 1'
#
loop_
_entity.id
_entity.type
_entity.pdbx_description
1 polymer ?
#
loop_
_entity_poly.entity_id
_entity_poly.type
_entity_poly.pdbx_seq_one_letter_code
_entity_poly.pdbx_strand_id
1 'polypeptide(L)'
;MKQVALITDASTPLGDQLMRRYLSEGFNVVATCSEGATIDTPVVSEEEDLLVVEWNRKSPISAKNVLLTGLNRFDGIDQTLLLLTPELERKLLQETAVETINRAVDVWVKGSLFLIKTVLELYGQKQKGHLGLINHTPQAARAVPPPLESALRGSFRATAEAIFAGVGQQNVFVNGFESNSVKIEELADFIFDTMNGKGIRTTGKWHRFPPRSGILSALKA
;
A
#
# COMPACT_ATOMS: atom_id res chain seq x y z
N MET A 1 12.12 7.80 19.93
CA MET A 1 12.25 6.73 18.92
C MET A 1 11.69 7.24 17.62
N LYS A 2 12.33 6.95 16.48
CA LYS A 2 11.80 7.26 15.15
C LYS A 2 10.54 6.43 14.91
N GLN A 3 9.57 6.96 14.17
CA GLN A 3 8.41 6.18 13.71
C GLN A 3 8.84 5.18 12.64
N VAL A 4 8.13 4.06 12.54
CA VAL A 4 8.46 2.97 11.61
C VAL A 4 7.33 2.78 10.60
N ALA A 5 7.66 2.84 9.32
CA ALA A 5 6.75 2.58 8.21
C ALA A 5 7.11 1.28 7.48
N LEU A 6 6.13 0.40 7.29
CA LEU A 6 6.22 -0.75 6.38
C LEU A 6 5.62 -0.35 5.03
N ILE A 7 6.41 -0.42 3.96
CA ILE A 7 5.99 -0.07 2.60
C ILE A 7 6.16 -1.28 1.70
N THR A 8 5.07 -1.75 1.10
CA THR A 8 5.13 -2.89 0.20
C THR A 8 5.47 -2.46 -1.24
N ASP A 9 6.00 -3.42 -2.01
CA ASP A 9 6.35 -3.22 -3.43
C ASP A 9 7.25 -2.01 -3.69
N ALA A 10 8.27 -1.82 -2.86
CA ALA A 10 9.20 -0.71 -2.96
C ALA A 10 10.04 -0.71 -4.26
N SER A 11 10.05 -1.81 -5.01
CA SER A 11 10.61 -1.88 -6.36
C SER A 11 9.74 -1.25 -7.45
N THR A 12 8.49 -0.87 -7.13
CA THR A 12 7.61 -0.16 -8.07
C THR A 12 7.82 1.37 -7.98
N PRO A 13 7.51 2.14 -9.05
CA PRO A 13 7.71 3.59 -9.01
C PRO A 13 7.04 4.29 -7.83
N LEU A 14 5.82 3.91 -7.47
CA LEU A 14 5.12 4.50 -6.32
C LEU A 14 5.70 4.02 -4.99
N GLY A 15 6.06 2.75 -4.88
CA GLY A 15 6.67 2.20 -3.68
C GLY A 15 8.03 2.83 -3.39
N ASP A 16 8.87 3.03 -4.42
CA ASP A 16 10.16 3.72 -4.31
C ASP A 16 9.98 5.17 -3.84
N GLN A 17 9.06 5.93 -4.45
CA GLN A 17 8.81 7.31 -4.05
C GLN A 17 8.27 7.42 -2.62
N LEU A 18 7.39 6.53 -2.20
CA LEU A 18 6.92 6.47 -0.81
C LEU A 18 8.06 6.13 0.15
N MET A 19 8.89 5.14 -0.17
CA MET A 19 10.05 4.78 0.64
C MET A 19 10.99 5.99 0.83
N ARG A 20 11.36 6.67 -0.27
CA ARG A 20 12.20 7.87 -0.23
C ARG A 20 11.57 8.99 0.57
N ARG A 21 10.27 9.22 0.40
CA ARG A 21 9.54 10.27 1.12
C ARG A 21 9.53 10.02 2.63
N TYR A 22 9.28 8.78 3.06
CA TYR A 22 9.28 8.42 4.49
C TYR A 22 10.69 8.52 5.10
N LEU A 23 11.73 8.07 4.39
CA LEU A 23 13.12 8.21 4.83
C LEU A 23 13.53 9.69 4.97
N SER A 24 13.18 10.55 4.00
CA SER A 24 13.49 11.97 4.04
C SER A 24 12.83 12.71 5.21
N GLU A 25 11.73 12.20 5.75
CA GLU A 25 11.03 12.72 6.93
C GLU A 25 11.50 12.07 8.25
N GLY A 26 12.57 11.29 8.20
CA GLY A 26 13.21 10.71 9.37
C GLY A 26 12.53 9.46 9.94
N PHE A 27 11.69 8.77 9.16
CA PHE A 27 11.16 7.47 9.54
C PHE A 27 12.21 6.37 9.37
N ASN A 28 12.10 5.32 10.18
CA ASN A 28 12.65 4.03 9.84
C ASN A 28 11.70 3.35 8.84
N VAL A 29 12.23 2.73 7.81
CA VAL A 29 11.43 2.10 6.75
C VAL A 29 11.75 0.62 6.63
N VAL A 30 10.72 -0.20 6.68
CA VAL A 30 10.73 -1.60 6.25
C VAL A 30 10.16 -1.65 4.84
N ALA A 31 10.99 -1.87 3.85
CA ALA A 31 10.59 -1.93 2.44
C ALA A 31 10.47 -3.39 1.99
N THR A 32 9.38 -3.78 1.33
CA THR A 32 9.32 -5.11 0.74
C THR A 32 9.50 -5.09 -0.76
N CYS A 33 10.13 -6.14 -1.28
CA CYS A 33 10.22 -6.43 -2.71
C CYS A 33 9.82 -7.88 -3.00
N SER A 34 9.53 -8.17 -4.25
CA SER A 34 9.37 -9.55 -4.74
C SER A 34 10.73 -10.26 -4.75
N GLU A 35 10.72 -11.59 -4.65
CA GLU A 35 11.92 -12.42 -4.78
C GLU A 35 12.69 -12.09 -6.05
N GLY A 36 13.98 -11.81 -5.91
CA GLY A 36 14.89 -11.43 -7.01
C GLY A 36 14.73 -9.99 -7.54
N ALA A 37 13.82 -9.19 -6.99
CA ALA A 37 13.75 -7.77 -7.33
C ALA A 37 14.77 -6.96 -6.52
N THR A 38 15.41 -5.99 -7.19
CA THR A 38 16.34 -5.05 -6.54
C THR A 38 15.63 -3.76 -6.18
N ILE A 39 16.02 -3.16 -5.07
CA ILE A 39 15.61 -1.81 -4.68
C ILE A 39 16.86 -0.93 -4.75
N ASP A 40 16.76 0.17 -5.50
CA ASP A 40 17.80 1.18 -5.49
C ASP A 40 17.80 1.90 -4.14
N THR A 41 18.82 1.62 -3.34
CA THR A 41 18.96 2.26 -2.02
C THR A 41 19.18 3.77 -2.21
N PRO A 42 18.37 4.62 -1.60
CA PRO A 42 18.57 6.07 -1.71
C PRO A 42 19.92 6.47 -1.10
N VAL A 43 20.67 7.31 -1.81
CA VAL A 43 21.97 7.84 -1.36
C VAL A 43 21.87 8.67 -0.07
N VAL A 44 20.65 9.04 0.35
CA VAL A 44 20.37 9.96 1.48
C VAL A 44 19.99 9.21 2.76
N SER A 45 19.78 7.89 2.73
CA SER A 45 19.47 7.13 3.93
C SER A 45 20.74 6.59 4.58
N GLU A 46 20.89 6.80 5.87
CA GLU A 46 21.79 5.97 6.65
C GLU A 46 21.31 4.52 6.47
N GLU A 47 22.22 3.58 6.17
CA GLU A 47 21.88 2.14 6.02
C GLU A 47 21.13 1.60 7.25
N GLU A 48 21.19 2.34 8.38
CA GLU A 48 20.51 2.01 9.61
C GLU A 48 19.00 2.25 9.59
N ASP A 49 18.49 3.17 8.77
CA ASP A 49 17.08 3.57 8.74
C ASP A 49 16.23 2.77 7.73
N LEU A 50 16.86 2.00 6.85
CA LEU A 50 16.19 1.18 5.84
C LEU A 50 16.46 -0.31 6.04
N LEU A 51 15.39 -1.08 6.08
CA LEU A 51 15.43 -2.55 6.07
C LEU A 51 14.67 -3.07 4.86
N VAL A 52 15.36 -3.76 3.96
CA VAL A 52 14.74 -4.41 2.80
C VAL A 52 14.44 -5.87 3.13
N VAL A 53 13.21 -6.32 2.87
CA VAL A 53 12.74 -7.68 3.17
C VAL A 53 12.06 -8.27 1.93
N GLU A 54 12.48 -9.44 1.51
CA GLU A 54 11.75 -10.18 0.48
C GLU A 54 10.40 -10.67 0.98
N TRP A 55 9.36 -10.44 0.19
CA TRP A 55 8.01 -10.88 0.51
C TRP A 55 7.43 -11.80 -0.55
N ASN A 56 7.37 -13.09 -0.24
CA ASN A 56 6.61 -14.04 -1.03
C ASN A 56 5.11 -13.91 -0.69
N ARG A 57 4.37 -13.20 -1.53
CA ARG A 57 2.94 -12.93 -1.34
C ARG A 57 2.08 -14.19 -1.26
N LYS A 58 2.53 -15.34 -1.82
CA LYS A 58 1.79 -16.61 -1.76
C LYS A 58 1.90 -17.30 -0.39
N SER A 59 2.81 -16.85 0.48
CA SER A 59 3.09 -17.49 1.75
C SER A 59 2.58 -16.67 2.94
N PRO A 60 1.66 -17.19 3.76
CA PRO A 60 1.24 -16.55 5.00
C PRO A 60 2.40 -16.45 6.01
N ILE A 61 3.35 -17.38 5.96
CA ILE A 61 4.55 -17.35 6.82
C ILE A 61 5.45 -16.19 6.40
N SER A 62 5.62 -15.95 5.08
CA SER A 62 6.39 -14.81 4.60
C SER A 62 5.77 -13.47 5.03
N ALA A 63 4.45 -13.33 5.00
CA ALA A 63 3.78 -12.14 5.52
C ALA A 63 4.07 -11.90 7.02
N LYS A 64 4.08 -12.95 7.83
CA LYS A 64 4.51 -12.88 9.24
C LYS A 64 5.99 -12.48 9.37
N ASN A 65 6.86 -13.09 8.59
CA ASN A 65 8.31 -12.83 8.64
C ASN A 65 8.62 -11.36 8.31
N VAL A 66 7.92 -10.75 7.35
CA VAL A 66 8.08 -9.31 7.04
C VAL A 66 7.88 -8.47 8.31
N LEU A 67 6.78 -8.70 9.05
CA LEU A 67 6.51 -7.95 10.28
C LEU A 67 7.54 -8.27 11.36
N LEU A 68 7.84 -9.54 11.59
CA LEU A 68 8.80 -9.95 12.63
C LEU A 68 10.20 -9.38 12.39
N THR A 69 10.66 -9.37 11.13
CA THR A 69 11.96 -8.79 10.78
C THR A 69 11.99 -7.28 11.05
N GLY A 70 10.93 -6.56 10.69
CA GLY A 70 10.78 -5.14 11.00
C GLY A 70 10.70 -4.85 12.50
N LEU A 71 9.94 -5.65 13.25
CA LEU A 71 9.83 -5.54 14.71
C LEU A 71 11.18 -5.80 15.40
N ASN A 72 11.91 -6.83 14.97
CA ASN A 72 13.24 -7.17 15.53
C ASN A 72 14.27 -6.07 15.26
N ARG A 73 14.17 -5.37 14.11
CA ARG A 73 15.12 -4.31 13.74
C ARG A 73 14.81 -2.97 14.40
N PHE A 74 13.53 -2.58 14.48
CA PHE A 74 13.11 -1.24 14.85
C PHE A 74 12.19 -1.17 16.08
N ASP A 75 11.92 -2.30 16.72
CA ASP A 75 11.04 -2.41 17.92
C ASP A 75 9.58 -1.94 17.67
N GLY A 76 9.18 -1.74 16.42
CA GLY A 76 7.83 -1.29 16.09
C GLY A 76 7.51 -1.28 14.60
N ILE A 77 6.24 -1.20 14.30
CA ILE A 77 5.68 -0.76 13.01
C ILE A 77 4.48 0.10 13.39
N ASP A 78 4.55 1.41 13.07
CA ASP A 78 3.51 2.39 13.37
C ASP A 78 2.55 2.58 12.20
N GLN A 79 3.08 2.47 10.97
CA GLN A 79 2.32 2.63 9.74
C GLN A 79 2.63 1.49 8.77
N THR A 80 1.62 1.06 8.01
CA THR A 80 1.79 0.11 6.92
C THR A 80 1.10 0.65 5.66
N LEU A 81 1.84 0.68 4.57
CA LEU A 81 1.34 1.05 3.25
C LEU A 81 1.33 -0.21 2.37
N LEU A 82 0.14 -0.76 2.15
CA LEU A 82 -0.05 -1.92 1.27
C LEU A 82 -0.47 -1.47 -0.12
N LEU A 83 0.41 -1.66 -1.09
CA LEU A 83 0.20 -1.30 -2.48
C LEU A 83 -0.43 -2.46 -3.25
N LEU A 84 -1.45 -2.14 -4.05
CA LEU A 84 -2.00 -3.02 -5.08
C LEU A 84 -1.56 -2.48 -6.45
N THR A 85 -0.53 -3.08 -7.02
CA THR A 85 0.09 -2.68 -8.27
C THR A 85 0.24 -3.88 -9.23
N PRO A 86 -0.85 -4.59 -9.57
CA PRO A 86 -0.75 -5.75 -10.44
C PRO A 86 -0.33 -5.33 -11.85
N GLU A 87 0.79 -5.87 -12.30
CA GLU A 87 1.23 -5.78 -13.69
C GLU A 87 0.74 -7.02 -14.44
N LEU A 88 -0.39 -6.88 -15.12
CA LEU A 88 -1.00 -7.95 -15.89
C LEU A 88 -1.01 -7.62 -17.38
N GLU A 89 -0.81 -8.64 -18.19
CA GLU A 89 -0.98 -8.50 -19.64
C GLU A 89 -2.43 -8.11 -19.98
N ARG A 90 -2.60 -7.22 -20.94
CA ARG A 90 -3.91 -6.82 -21.45
C ARG A 90 -4.46 -7.89 -22.37
N LYS A 91 -5.18 -8.84 -21.80
CA LYS A 91 -5.86 -9.94 -22.50
C LYS A 91 -7.34 -9.96 -22.18
N LEU A 92 -8.14 -10.46 -23.10
CA LEU A 92 -9.53 -10.81 -22.83
C LEU A 92 -9.57 -11.98 -21.83
N LEU A 93 -10.64 -12.07 -21.06
CA LEU A 93 -10.72 -13.11 -20.01
C LEU A 93 -10.65 -14.54 -20.59
N GLN A 94 -11.30 -14.75 -21.74
CA GLN A 94 -11.28 -16.06 -22.44
C GLN A 94 -9.91 -16.41 -23.02
N GLU A 95 -9.00 -15.45 -23.16
CA GLU A 95 -7.63 -15.64 -23.64
C GLU A 95 -6.63 -15.79 -22.49
N THR A 96 -7.08 -15.59 -21.26
CA THR A 96 -6.22 -15.64 -20.07
C THR A 96 -6.10 -17.09 -19.61
N ALA A 97 -4.86 -17.59 -19.51
CA ALA A 97 -4.61 -18.94 -19.00
C ALA A 97 -5.07 -19.09 -17.55
N VAL A 98 -5.58 -20.26 -17.20
CA VAL A 98 -6.06 -20.58 -15.84
C VAL A 98 -4.96 -20.40 -14.81
N GLU A 99 -3.73 -20.77 -15.14
CA GLU A 99 -2.53 -20.61 -14.29
C GLU A 99 -2.24 -19.13 -14.00
N THR A 100 -2.46 -18.24 -14.98
CA THR A 100 -2.32 -16.78 -14.79
C THR A 100 -3.39 -16.27 -13.83
N ILE A 101 -4.63 -16.72 -13.95
CA ILE A 101 -5.72 -16.37 -13.03
C ILE A 101 -5.38 -16.83 -11.60
N ASN A 102 -5.00 -18.11 -11.46
CA ASN A 102 -4.66 -18.69 -10.15
C ASN A 102 -3.50 -17.91 -9.50
N ARG A 103 -2.41 -17.67 -10.26
CA ARG A 103 -1.27 -16.89 -9.76
C ARG A 103 -1.67 -15.48 -9.34
N ALA A 104 -2.50 -14.80 -10.14
CA ALA A 104 -2.95 -13.45 -9.83
C ALA A 104 -3.79 -13.42 -8.54
N VAL A 105 -4.68 -14.36 -8.33
CA VAL A 105 -5.47 -14.50 -7.11
C VAL A 105 -4.57 -14.82 -5.92
N ASP A 106 -3.63 -15.75 -6.05
CA ASP A 106 -2.70 -16.12 -4.98
C ASP A 106 -1.84 -14.93 -4.54
N VAL A 107 -1.30 -14.17 -5.50
CA VAL A 107 -0.42 -13.03 -5.22
C VAL A 107 -1.19 -11.82 -4.70
N TRP A 108 -2.25 -11.42 -5.41
CA TRP A 108 -2.85 -10.10 -5.17
C TRP A 108 -4.06 -10.14 -4.23
N VAL A 109 -4.81 -11.25 -4.19
CA VAL A 109 -5.93 -11.39 -3.25
C VAL A 109 -5.45 -12.03 -1.95
N LYS A 110 -4.97 -13.27 -2.01
CA LYS A 110 -4.54 -13.99 -0.80
C LYS A 110 -3.36 -13.31 -0.12
N GLY A 111 -2.33 -12.89 -0.90
CA GLY A 111 -1.16 -12.20 -0.36
C GLY A 111 -1.52 -10.92 0.39
N SER A 112 -2.41 -10.11 -0.19
CA SER A 112 -2.91 -8.91 0.48
C SER A 112 -3.66 -9.25 1.77
N LEU A 113 -4.54 -10.26 1.76
CA LEU A 113 -5.27 -10.71 2.94
C LEU A 113 -4.35 -11.24 4.04
N PHE A 114 -3.29 -11.98 3.70
CA PHE A 114 -2.32 -12.49 4.68
C PHE A 114 -1.61 -11.34 5.40
N LEU A 115 -1.15 -10.33 4.65
CA LEU A 115 -0.47 -9.20 5.26
C LEU A 115 -1.44 -8.33 6.07
N ILE A 116 -2.61 -7.99 5.52
CA ILE A 116 -3.64 -7.21 6.23
C ILE A 116 -3.99 -7.87 7.56
N LYS A 117 -4.27 -9.20 7.54
CA LYS A 117 -4.58 -9.95 8.76
C LYS A 117 -3.48 -9.78 9.80
N THR A 118 -2.22 -10.01 9.42
CA THR A 118 -1.08 -9.97 10.35
C THR A 118 -0.83 -8.55 10.88
N VAL A 119 -1.01 -7.53 10.05
CA VAL A 119 -0.89 -6.11 10.45
C VAL A 119 -2.00 -5.72 11.43
N LEU A 120 -3.24 -6.11 11.14
CA LEU A 120 -4.37 -5.80 12.04
C LEU A 120 -4.25 -6.53 13.38
N GLU A 121 -3.75 -7.77 13.39
CA GLU A 121 -3.41 -8.49 14.63
C GLU A 121 -2.37 -7.73 15.46
N LEU A 122 -1.28 -7.27 14.83
CA LEU A 122 -0.24 -6.47 15.48
C LEU A 122 -0.81 -5.16 16.06
N TYR A 123 -1.56 -4.41 15.24
CA TYR A 123 -2.14 -3.13 15.67
C TYR A 123 -3.20 -3.31 16.76
N GLY A 124 -3.98 -4.39 16.69
CA GLY A 124 -4.93 -4.76 17.74
C GLY A 124 -4.26 -5.06 19.08
N GLN A 125 -3.14 -5.77 19.06
CA GLN A 125 -2.34 -6.03 20.27
C GLN A 125 -1.70 -4.76 20.83
N LYS A 126 -1.17 -3.89 19.96
CA LYS A 126 -0.54 -2.63 20.36
C LYS A 126 -1.54 -1.51 20.67
N GLN A 127 -2.82 -1.69 20.33
CA GLN A 127 -3.88 -0.67 20.40
C GLN A 127 -3.48 0.64 19.69
N LYS A 128 -2.67 0.54 18.65
CA LYS A 128 -2.14 1.66 17.88
C LYS A 128 -1.62 1.19 16.53
N GLY A 129 -1.93 1.93 15.48
CA GLY A 129 -1.35 1.72 14.15
C GLY A 129 -2.17 2.38 13.05
N HIS A 130 -1.56 2.56 11.89
CA HIS A 130 -2.22 3.12 10.73
C HIS A 130 -1.95 2.29 9.47
N LEU A 131 -3.00 1.70 8.89
CA LEU A 131 -2.94 0.92 7.66
C LEU A 131 -3.49 1.75 6.49
N GLY A 132 -2.63 2.04 5.52
CA GLY A 132 -2.98 2.62 4.23
C GLY A 132 -3.11 1.53 3.17
N LEU A 133 -4.29 1.40 2.56
CA LEU A 133 -4.60 0.47 1.48
C LEU A 133 -4.59 1.24 0.14
N ILE A 134 -3.57 1.02 -0.70
CA ILE A 134 -3.30 1.84 -1.87
C ILE A 134 -3.67 1.09 -3.14
N ASN A 135 -4.70 1.56 -3.84
CA ASN A 135 -5.15 1.07 -5.14
C ASN A 135 -4.72 2.07 -6.24
N HIS A 136 -3.53 1.85 -6.79
CA HIS A 136 -2.96 2.72 -7.81
C HIS A 136 -2.93 2.04 -9.18
N THR A 137 -3.43 2.74 -10.19
CA THR A 137 -3.45 2.30 -11.59
C THR A 137 -2.96 3.45 -12.46
N PRO A 138 -1.68 3.53 -12.79
CA PRO A 138 -1.19 4.58 -13.69
C PRO A 138 -1.76 4.34 -15.09
N GLN A 139 -2.81 5.05 -15.44
CA GLN A 139 -3.46 4.92 -16.74
C GLN A 139 -3.79 6.27 -17.35
N ALA A 140 -3.67 6.36 -18.67
CA ALA A 140 -4.29 7.44 -19.42
C ALA A 140 -5.80 7.45 -19.12
N ALA A 141 -6.38 8.63 -18.90
CA ALA A 141 -7.69 8.91 -18.28
C ALA A 141 -8.94 8.19 -18.85
N ARG A 142 -8.80 7.31 -19.84
CA ARG A 142 -9.92 6.61 -20.52
C ARG A 142 -9.70 5.11 -20.76
N ALA A 143 -8.60 4.52 -20.32
CA ALA A 143 -8.37 3.10 -20.55
C ALA A 143 -9.10 2.25 -19.51
N VAL A 144 -9.96 1.34 -19.95
CA VAL A 144 -10.62 0.35 -19.08
C VAL A 144 -9.58 -0.72 -18.71
N PRO A 145 -9.40 -1.05 -17.42
CA PRO A 145 -8.50 -2.13 -17.01
C PRO A 145 -8.96 -3.47 -17.58
N PRO A 146 -8.04 -4.41 -17.85
CA PRO A 146 -8.40 -5.78 -18.23
C PRO A 146 -9.33 -6.44 -17.20
N PRO A 147 -10.18 -7.41 -17.60
CA PRO A 147 -11.16 -8.02 -16.70
C PRO A 147 -10.53 -8.63 -15.44
N LEU A 148 -9.39 -9.33 -15.57
CA LEU A 148 -8.70 -9.91 -14.42
C LEU A 148 -8.19 -8.84 -13.47
N GLU A 149 -7.56 -7.78 -13.98
CA GLU A 149 -7.10 -6.65 -13.16
C GLU A 149 -8.29 -5.96 -12.47
N SER A 150 -9.39 -5.75 -13.18
CA SER A 150 -10.62 -5.17 -12.62
C SER A 150 -11.17 -6.03 -11.46
N ALA A 151 -11.13 -7.34 -11.59
CA ALA A 151 -11.55 -8.26 -10.53
C ALA A 151 -10.65 -8.16 -9.29
N LEU A 152 -9.33 -8.10 -9.47
CA LEU A 152 -8.37 -7.94 -8.36
C LEU A 152 -8.58 -6.61 -7.63
N ARG A 153 -8.72 -5.51 -8.37
CA ARG A 153 -8.97 -4.18 -7.80
C ARG A 153 -10.30 -4.08 -7.10
N GLY A 154 -11.34 -4.68 -7.69
CA GLY A 154 -12.67 -4.77 -7.09
C GLY A 154 -12.65 -5.56 -5.78
N SER A 155 -11.96 -6.70 -5.74
CA SER A 155 -11.82 -7.52 -4.52
C SER A 155 -11.06 -6.77 -3.44
N PHE A 156 -9.96 -6.08 -3.79
CA PHE A 156 -9.19 -5.27 -2.84
C PHE A 156 -10.02 -4.13 -2.25
N ARG A 157 -10.79 -3.44 -3.11
CA ARG A 157 -11.68 -2.38 -2.68
C ARG A 157 -12.78 -2.89 -1.75
N ALA A 158 -13.46 -3.97 -2.11
CA ALA A 158 -14.51 -4.57 -1.28
C ALA A 158 -13.96 -5.05 0.08
N THR A 159 -12.75 -5.64 0.07
CA THR A 159 -12.04 -6.02 1.31
C THR A 159 -11.76 -4.80 2.19
N ALA A 160 -11.25 -3.72 1.60
CA ALA A 160 -11.00 -2.48 2.34
C ALA A 160 -12.28 -1.91 2.96
N GLU A 161 -13.38 -1.85 2.22
CA GLU A 161 -14.67 -1.35 2.69
C GLU A 161 -15.23 -2.22 3.84
N ALA A 162 -15.08 -3.54 3.76
CA ALA A 162 -15.47 -4.44 4.84
C ALA A 162 -14.61 -4.21 6.11
N ILE A 163 -13.30 -3.98 5.95
CA ILE A 163 -12.41 -3.66 7.06
C ILE A 163 -12.79 -2.31 7.67
N PHE A 164 -13.06 -1.29 6.87
CA PHE A 164 -13.50 0.03 7.34
C PHE A 164 -14.72 -0.06 8.25
N ALA A 165 -15.68 -0.92 7.89
CA ALA A 165 -16.90 -1.13 8.68
C ALA A 165 -16.65 -1.89 10.00
N GLY A 166 -15.57 -2.69 10.06
CA GLY A 166 -15.26 -3.57 11.19
C GLY A 166 -14.22 -3.01 12.18
N VAL A 167 -13.42 -2.00 11.80
CA VAL A 167 -12.39 -1.43 12.68
C VAL A 167 -13.03 -0.46 13.66
N GLY A 168 -13.27 -0.94 14.89
CA GLY A 168 -13.82 -0.13 15.99
C GLY A 168 -12.82 0.17 17.12
N GLN A 169 -11.54 -0.16 16.95
CA GLN A 169 -10.53 0.02 18.00
C GLN A 169 -10.03 1.47 18.04
N GLN A 170 -9.97 2.05 19.24
CA GLN A 170 -9.36 3.38 19.44
C GLN A 170 -7.90 3.33 19.02
N ASN A 171 -7.45 4.34 18.25
CA ASN A 171 -6.08 4.52 17.77
C ASN A 171 -5.58 3.50 16.71
N VAL A 172 -6.44 2.64 16.17
CA VAL A 172 -6.15 1.87 14.95
C VAL A 172 -6.91 2.48 13.79
N PHE A 173 -6.20 3.00 12.81
CA PHE A 173 -6.79 3.68 11.66
C PHE A 173 -6.54 2.87 10.38
N VAL A 174 -7.58 2.71 9.56
CA VAL A 174 -7.47 2.08 8.24
C VAL A 174 -8.10 2.99 7.22
N ASN A 175 -7.32 3.40 6.22
CA ASN A 175 -7.77 4.27 5.14
C ASN A 175 -7.36 3.72 3.78
N GLY A 176 -8.14 4.04 2.76
CA GLY A 176 -7.87 3.69 1.38
C GLY A 176 -7.39 4.89 0.58
N PHE A 177 -6.51 4.62 -0.39
CA PHE A 177 -6.04 5.61 -1.36
C PHE A 177 -6.32 5.08 -2.77
N GLU A 178 -6.97 5.89 -3.60
CA GLU A 178 -7.32 5.52 -4.97
C GLU A 178 -6.79 6.58 -5.94
N SER A 179 -5.99 6.16 -6.91
CA SER A 179 -5.43 7.06 -7.91
C SER A 179 -5.18 6.36 -9.23
N ASN A 180 -5.35 7.10 -10.32
CA ASN A 180 -4.89 6.76 -11.66
C ASN A 180 -3.83 7.75 -12.17
N SER A 181 -3.29 8.58 -11.31
CA SER A 181 -2.31 9.60 -11.68
C SER A 181 -1.00 8.97 -12.14
N VAL A 182 -0.42 9.54 -13.17
CA VAL A 182 0.97 9.25 -13.60
C VAL A 182 1.99 10.13 -12.87
N LYS A 183 1.51 11.10 -12.07
CA LYS A 183 2.34 11.99 -11.26
C LYS A 183 2.65 11.32 -9.93
N ILE A 184 3.65 10.46 -9.95
CA ILE A 184 3.95 9.54 -8.84
C ILE A 184 4.44 10.30 -7.61
N GLU A 185 5.29 11.30 -7.78
CA GLU A 185 5.83 12.12 -6.70
C GLU A 185 4.71 12.89 -5.96
N GLU A 186 3.84 13.61 -6.71
CA GLU A 186 2.69 14.32 -6.12
C GLU A 186 1.73 13.35 -5.39
N LEU A 187 1.57 12.12 -5.92
CA LEU A 187 0.75 11.09 -5.28
C LEU A 187 1.39 10.58 -3.99
N ALA A 188 2.71 10.37 -3.98
CA ALA A 188 3.43 9.93 -2.80
C ALA A 188 3.37 10.98 -1.69
N ASP A 189 3.56 12.26 -2.03
CA ASP A 189 3.38 13.39 -1.09
C ASP A 189 1.96 13.44 -0.53
N PHE A 190 0.94 13.32 -1.40
CA PHE A 190 -0.45 13.29 -0.96
C PHE A 190 -0.75 12.15 0.02
N ILE A 191 -0.23 10.94 -0.26
CA ILE A 191 -0.40 9.78 0.63
C ILE A 191 0.33 10.05 1.95
N PHE A 192 1.60 10.50 1.91
CA PHE A 192 2.37 10.80 3.11
C PHE A 192 1.68 11.85 3.97
N ASP A 193 1.28 12.99 3.39
CA ASP A 193 0.61 14.08 4.10
C ASP A 193 -0.72 13.63 4.70
N THR A 194 -1.48 12.79 3.98
CA THR A 194 -2.72 12.21 4.48
C THR A 194 -2.44 11.24 5.64
N MET A 195 -1.43 10.40 5.56
CA MET A 195 -1.06 9.44 6.61
C MET A 195 -0.49 10.12 7.87
N ASN A 196 0.07 11.33 7.77
CA ASN A 196 0.76 12.02 8.87
C ASN A 196 0.10 13.34 9.30
N GLY A 197 -0.91 13.81 8.58
CA GLY A 197 -1.60 15.08 8.86
C GLY A 197 -2.50 15.03 10.10
N LYS A 198 -2.82 16.22 10.64
CA LYS A 198 -3.64 16.37 11.85
C LYS A 198 -5.10 15.87 11.72
N GLY A 199 -5.54 15.55 10.49
CA GLY A 199 -6.91 15.07 10.18
C GLY A 199 -7.12 13.56 10.26
N ILE A 200 -6.10 12.78 10.55
CA ILE A 200 -6.05 11.31 10.39
C ILE A 200 -6.72 10.53 11.54
N ARG A 201 -7.33 11.17 12.47
CA ARG A 201 -8.12 10.47 13.50
C ARG A 201 -9.45 9.90 12.96
N THR A 202 -9.61 9.85 11.63
CA THR A 202 -10.77 9.22 10.99
C THR A 202 -10.33 7.95 10.29
N THR A 203 -10.98 6.85 10.60
CA THR A 203 -10.85 5.57 9.88
C THR A 203 -11.95 5.41 8.84
N GLY A 204 -11.74 4.54 7.89
CA GLY A 204 -12.79 4.10 6.98
C GLY A 204 -13.08 5.02 5.80
N LYS A 205 -12.09 5.74 5.31
CA LYS A 205 -12.26 6.64 4.15
C LYS A 205 -11.39 6.26 2.97
N TRP A 206 -11.97 6.43 1.76
CA TRP A 206 -11.22 6.46 0.51
C TRP A 206 -10.80 7.90 0.20
N HIS A 207 -9.50 8.11 0.10
CA HIS A 207 -8.88 9.35 -0.37
C HIS A 207 -8.54 9.20 -1.84
N ARG A 208 -8.95 10.16 -2.67
CA ARG A 208 -8.71 10.15 -4.12
C ARG A 208 -7.70 11.20 -4.51
N PHE A 209 -6.78 10.84 -5.40
CA PHE A 209 -5.83 11.75 -5.99
C PHE A 209 -5.85 11.65 -7.54
N PRO A 210 -5.88 12.77 -8.27
CA PRO A 210 -6.05 14.12 -7.74
C PRO A 210 -7.43 14.28 -7.08
N PRO A 211 -7.57 15.15 -6.07
CA PRO A 211 -8.85 15.43 -5.48
C PRO A 211 -9.80 15.92 -6.58
N ARG A 212 -11.07 15.48 -6.54
CA ARG A 212 -12.07 16.00 -7.46
C ARG A 212 -12.13 17.51 -7.28
N SER A 213 -11.81 18.28 -8.33
CA SER A 213 -12.09 19.72 -8.36
C SER A 213 -13.60 19.88 -8.16
N GLY A 214 -14.00 20.36 -6.99
CA GLY A 214 -15.40 20.69 -6.75
C GLY A 214 -15.80 21.77 -7.75
N ILE A 215 -16.98 21.66 -8.35
CA ILE A 215 -17.58 22.61 -9.28
C ILE A 215 -17.56 24.06 -8.74
N LEU A 216 -17.37 24.24 -7.44
CA LEU A 216 -17.27 25.53 -6.74
C LEU A 216 -15.91 26.25 -6.90
N SER A 217 -14.84 25.61 -7.39
CA SER A 217 -13.57 26.30 -7.65
C SER A 217 -13.56 27.03 -9.01
N ALA A 218 -14.43 26.66 -9.94
CA ALA A 218 -14.57 27.30 -11.24
C ALA A 218 -15.42 28.60 -11.21
N LEU A 219 -16.05 28.92 -10.09
CA LEU A 219 -16.90 30.14 -9.91
C LEU A 219 -16.16 31.26 -9.16
N LYS A 220 -14.88 31.11 -8.87
CA LYS A 220 -14.04 32.12 -8.17
C LYS A 220 -12.85 32.61 -9.01
N ALA A 221 -12.92 32.45 -10.34
CA ALA A 221 -11.96 33.06 -11.28
C ALA A 221 -12.63 34.19 -12.05
#